data_8de60a7e8414b8f91a3acbe3eed04eea
#
_entry.id   8de60a7e8414b8f91a3acbe3eed04eea
#
_cell.length_a   1.000
_cell.length_b   1.000
_cell.length_c   1.000
_cell.angle_alpha   90.00
_cell.angle_beta   90.00
_cell.angle_gamma   90.00
#
_symmetry.space_group_name_H-M   'P 1'
#
loop_
_entity.id
_entity.type
_entity.pdbx_description
1 polymer ?
#
loop_
_entity_poly.entity_id
_entity_poly.type
_entity_poly.pdbx_seq_one_letter_code
_entity_poly.pdbx_strand_id
1 'polypeptide(L)'
;MRALTISAHGGLEQLQYRDDLPIPELRGPTDVRVRIAAAALNHLDLFVFKGLPGVTIVPPWIMGGDGAGTIDRVGDEVKGVRPGEAVIINPGISDRSCAYCLEGDQPLCIRYGILGEHHPGTMAEYVVVPAVNVRTIPPSIDMVAAAAFSLATLTAWRMIVSRARVGPGDQVLIWGIGGGVALAAMQIAKLRGARVWVTSGSDEKLARARELGADETINHATEDVAKTVRARTGKRGVDVVIDNVGEDTWTRSLGALGKRGRLVTCGGTSGPMVETDIRRLFWNQWTIMGSTMGNDAEFDAITDELRAGRLVPPIDSVHELRDGLRAFERMASGRQFGKIVVRI
;
A
#
# COMPACT_ATOMS: atom_id res chain seq x y z
N MET A 1 14.65 11.11 20.51
CA MET A 1 14.45 9.80 19.83
C MET A 1 15.09 9.82 18.45
N ARG A 2 15.46 8.66 17.98
CA ARG A 2 16.00 8.46 16.63
C ARG A 2 14.87 8.47 15.58
N ALA A 3 15.14 9.05 14.40
CA ALA A 3 14.18 9.08 13.29
C ALA A 3 14.86 9.33 11.94
N LEU A 4 14.17 8.97 10.85
CA LEU A 4 14.45 9.46 9.50
C LEU A 4 13.51 10.61 9.17
N THR A 5 14.09 11.76 8.83
CA THR A 5 13.35 12.99 8.57
C THR A 5 13.76 13.62 7.25
N ILE A 6 12.90 14.51 6.74
CA ILE A 6 13.27 15.43 5.67
C ILE A 6 13.14 16.87 6.14
N SER A 7 13.98 17.74 5.58
CA SER A 7 14.03 19.17 5.90
C SER A 7 13.24 20.03 4.90
N ALA A 8 13.01 19.51 3.70
CA ALA A 8 12.24 20.15 2.63
C ALA A 8 11.79 19.09 1.62
N HIS A 9 10.89 19.46 0.72
CA HIS A 9 10.67 18.70 -0.51
C HIS A 9 11.92 18.81 -1.42
N GLY A 10 12.18 17.77 -2.19
CA GLY A 10 13.35 17.68 -3.07
C GLY A 10 13.68 16.24 -3.44
N GLY A 11 14.94 15.89 -3.50
CA GLY A 11 15.42 14.54 -3.71
C GLY A 11 15.84 13.85 -2.41
N LEU A 12 16.48 12.68 -2.55
CA LEU A 12 16.94 11.87 -1.41
C LEU A 12 18.01 12.57 -0.56
N GLU A 13 18.66 13.62 -1.07
CA GLU A 13 19.58 14.48 -0.33
C GLU A 13 18.93 15.21 0.84
N GLN A 14 17.61 15.31 0.87
CA GLN A 14 16.86 15.89 1.99
C GLN A 14 16.68 14.93 3.17
N LEU A 15 16.95 13.63 2.96
CA LEU A 15 16.82 12.62 4.01
C LEU A 15 17.93 12.76 5.04
N GLN A 16 17.53 12.82 6.30
CA GLN A 16 18.43 12.97 7.45
C GLN A 16 18.10 11.93 8.52
N TYR A 17 19.12 11.23 9.00
CA TYR A 17 19.03 10.51 10.26
C TYR A 17 19.21 11.51 11.41
N ARG A 18 18.28 11.50 12.36
CA ARG A 18 18.30 12.32 13.57
C ARG A 18 18.23 11.43 14.80
N ASP A 19 18.89 11.81 15.90
CA ASP A 19 18.84 11.11 17.19
C ASP A 19 18.43 12.01 18.36
N ASP A 20 18.15 13.26 18.07
CA ASP A 20 17.90 14.34 19.02
C ASP A 20 16.44 14.81 19.08
N LEU A 21 15.50 14.10 18.39
CA LEU A 21 14.10 14.50 18.41
C LEU A 21 13.46 14.20 19.77
N PRO A 22 12.50 15.03 20.24
CA PRO A 22 11.73 14.73 21.44
C PRO A 22 10.86 13.46 21.23
N ILE A 23 10.65 12.70 22.28
CA ILE A 23 9.63 11.62 22.27
C ILE A 23 8.26 12.28 22.26
N PRO A 24 7.35 11.92 21.32
CA PRO A 24 6.05 12.56 21.23
C PRO A 24 5.17 12.18 22.42
N GLU A 25 4.48 13.16 22.99
CA GLU A 25 3.46 12.95 24.01
C GLU A 25 2.09 12.65 23.40
N LEU A 26 1.22 11.99 24.17
CA LEU A 26 -0.17 11.76 23.76
C LEU A 26 -0.86 13.11 23.56
N ARG A 27 -1.61 13.27 22.48
CA ARG A 27 -2.33 14.51 22.11
C ARG A 27 -3.72 14.55 22.71
N GLY A 28 -4.27 13.39 23.06
CA GLY A 28 -5.60 13.25 23.63
C GLY A 28 -5.82 11.95 24.40
N PRO A 29 -6.97 11.85 25.08
CA PRO A 29 -7.25 10.69 25.95
C PRO A 29 -7.50 9.39 25.18
N THR A 30 -7.72 9.47 23.86
CA THR A 30 -7.96 8.30 22.98
C THR A 30 -6.75 7.89 22.16
N ASP A 31 -5.60 8.55 22.38
CA ASP A 31 -4.37 8.23 21.63
C ASP A 31 -3.59 7.08 22.27
N VAL A 32 -2.78 6.44 21.46
CA VAL A 32 -1.75 5.50 21.90
C VAL A 32 -0.38 5.93 21.36
N ARG A 33 0.67 5.74 22.16
CA ARG A 33 2.04 5.83 21.73
C ARG A 33 2.56 4.44 21.46
N VAL A 34 3.05 4.21 20.25
CA VAL A 34 3.64 2.95 19.82
C VAL A 34 5.15 3.12 19.75
N ARG A 35 5.88 2.24 20.43
CA ARG A 35 7.31 2.05 20.24
C ARG A 35 7.49 1.19 18.99
N ILE A 36 8.02 1.78 17.94
CA ILE A 36 8.18 1.12 16.64
C ILE A 36 9.37 0.15 16.69
N ALA A 37 9.15 -1.06 16.20
CA ALA A 37 10.20 -2.06 16.02
C ALA A 37 10.70 -2.09 14.57
N ALA A 38 9.79 -1.85 13.62
CA ALA A 38 10.09 -1.77 12.20
C ALA A 38 9.08 -0.87 11.49
N ALA A 39 9.53 -0.21 10.43
CA ALA A 39 8.75 0.57 9.49
C ALA A 39 9.03 0.09 8.06
N ALA A 40 8.12 0.32 7.10
CA ALA A 40 8.35 -0.11 5.73
C ALA A 40 8.06 0.99 4.72
N LEU A 41 8.85 1.01 3.65
CA LEU A 41 8.76 2.00 2.59
C LEU A 41 7.58 1.71 1.64
N ASN A 42 7.01 2.78 1.12
CA ASN A 42 6.02 2.80 0.05
C ASN A 42 6.41 3.82 -1.03
N HIS A 43 5.87 3.68 -2.24
CA HIS A 43 6.07 4.70 -3.28
C HIS A 43 5.58 6.08 -2.85
N LEU A 44 4.62 6.13 -1.93
CA LEU A 44 4.15 7.36 -1.29
C LEU A 44 5.30 8.18 -0.69
N ASP A 45 6.24 7.52 -0.03
CA ASP A 45 7.39 8.19 0.58
C ASP A 45 8.24 8.94 -0.47
N LEU A 46 8.41 8.37 -1.68
CA LEU A 46 9.10 9.05 -2.78
C LEU A 46 8.28 10.25 -3.33
N PHE A 47 6.95 10.17 -3.28
CA PHE A 47 6.11 11.29 -3.67
C PHE A 47 6.16 12.43 -2.65
N VAL A 48 6.24 12.10 -1.36
CA VAL A 48 6.43 13.09 -0.29
C VAL A 48 7.75 13.86 -0.49
N PHE A 49 8.83 13.19 -0.87
CA PHE A 49 10.07 13.88 -1.25
C PHE A 49 9.84 14.91 -2.35
N LYS A 50 9.20 14.51 -3.43
CA LYS A 50 8.96 15.38 -4.59
C LYS A 50 7.99 16.53 -4.31
N GLY A 51 7.22 16.42 -3.25
CA GLY A 51 6.08 17.28 -2.95
C GLY A 51 4.81 16.86 -3.68
N LEU A 52 3.73 16.77 -2.93
CA LEU A 52 2.39 16.44 -3.44
C LEU A 52 1.50 17.69 -3.35
N PRO A 53 0.60 17.92 -4.33
CA PRO A 53 -0.36 19.02 -4.25
C PRO A 53 -1.20 18.93 -2.96
N GLY A 54 -1.25 20.02 -2.20
CA GLY A 54 -2.02 20.10 -0.95
C GLY A 54 -1.33 19.49 0.28
N VAL A 55 -0.13 18.93 0.14
CA VAL A 55 0.67 18.42 1.26
C VAL A 55 1.72 19.47 1.65
N THR A 56 1.68 19.87 2.92
CA THR A 56 2.67 20.79 3.50
C THR A 56 3.37 20.10 4.65
N ILE A 57 4.69 20.02 4.60
CA ILE A 57 5.53 19.49 5.68
C ILE A 57 6.02 20.60 6.58
N VAL A 58 6.14 20.31 7.87
CA VAL A 58 6.79 21.21 8.86
C VAL A 58 8.05 20.47 9.37
N PRO A 59 9.23 20.89 8.94
CA PRO A 59 10.48 20.23 9.32
C PRO A 59 10.79 20.34 10.83
N PRO A 60 11.43 19.34 11.42
CA PRO A 60 11.85 18.07 10.81
C PRO A 60 10.64 17.12 10.59
N TRP A 61 10.40 16.70 9.35
CA TRP A 61 9.26 15.86 9.00
C TRP A 61 9.63 14.38 9.03
N ILE A 62 8.99 13.59 9.90
CA ILE A 62 9.25 12.16 10.04
C ILE A 62 8.58 11.39 8.90
N MET A 63 9.34 10.54 8.21
CA MET A 63 8.91 9.74 7.07
C MET A 63 8.21 8.44 7.48
N GLY A 64 7.52 7.81 6.52
CA GLY A 64 7.00 6.44 6.62
C GLY A 64 5.52 6.35 6.98
N GLY A 65 4.76 5.58 6.18
CA GLY A 65 3.35 5.28 6.46
C GLY A 65 3.15 3.97 7.22
N ASP A 66 3.94 2.96 6.92
CA ASP A 66 3.83 1.62 7.50
C ASP A 66 4.68 1.46 8.77
N GLY A 67 4.12 0.83 9.80
CA GLY A 67 4.86 0.52 11.02
C GLY A 67 4.21 -0.57 11.85
N ALA A 68 5.06 -1.30 12.58
CA ALA A 68 4.67 -2.26 13.61
C ALA A 68 5.57 -2.10 14.83
N GLY A 69 5.03 -2.41 15.99
CA GLY A 69 5.76 -2.24 17.24
C GLY A 69 4.96 -2.69 18.45
N THR A 70 5.26 -2.10 19.58
CA THR A 70 4.63 -2.42 20.87
C THR A 70 4.00 -1.16 21.45
N ILE A 71 2.81 -1.26 21.99
CA ILE A 71 2.16 -0.17 22.72
C ILE A 71 3.05 0.21 23.91
N ASP A 72 3.50 1.46 23.94
CA ASP A 72 4.31 2.04 25.01
C ASP A 72 3.42 2.73 26.06
N ARG A 73 2.46 3.54 25.61
CA ARG A 73 1.55 4.30 26.47
C ARG A 73 0.17 4.43 25.84
N VAL A 74 -0.85 4.48 26.68
CA VAL A 74 -2.25 4.68 26.26
C VAL A 74 -2.85 5.89 26.99
N GLY A 75 -3.77 6.58 26.35
CA GLY A 75 -4.59 7.62 26.97
C GLY A 75 -5.67 7.04 27.88
N ASP A 76 -6.22 7.87 28.76
CA ASP A 76 -7.11 7.43 29.84
C ASP A 76 -8.47 6.86 29.36
N GLU A 77 -8.88 7.21 28.14
CA GLU A 77 -10.13 6.70 27.52
C GLU A 77 -9.90 5.52 26.58
N VAL A 78 -8.66 5.09 26.38
CA VAL A 78 -8.34 3.98 25.45
C VAL A 78 -8.87 2.68 26.03
N LYS A 79 -9.59 1.93 25.18
CA LYS A 79 -10.09 0.59 25.47
C LYS A 79 -9.60 -0.40 24.42
N GLY A 80 -9.41 -1.67 24.82
CA GLY A 80 -9.13 -2.77 23.89
C GLY A 80 -7.67 -3.00 23.56
N VAL A 81 -6.76 -2.09 23.94
CA VAL A 81 -5.30 -2.27 23.83
C VAL A 81 -4.59 -1.83 25.09
N ARG A 82 -3.42 -2.41 25.38
CA ARG A 82 -2.66 -2.18 26.62
C ARG A 82 -1.17 -2.02 26.32
N PRO A 83 -0.42 -1.30 27.18
CA PRO A 83 1.04 -1.29 27.12
C PRO A 83 1.62 -2.71 27.08
N GLY A 84 2.62 -2.93 26.25
CA GLY A 84 3.27 -4.22 26.04
C GLY A 84 2.68 -5.07 24.90
N GLU A 85 1.50 -4.74 24.38
CA GLU A 85 0.90 -5.49 23.27
C GLU A 85 1.55 -5.14 21.92
N ALA A 86 1.82 -6.17 21.13
CA ALA A 86 2.33 -6.04 19.75
C ALA A 86 1.21 -5.59 18.80
N VAL A 87 1.50 -4.60 17.95
CA VAL A 87 0.51 -3.99 17.06
C VAL A 87 1.05 -3.69 15.68
N ILE A 88 0.13 -3.69 14.70
CA ILE A 88 0.29 -3.03 13.40
C ILE A 88 -0.55 -1.74 13.37
N ILE A 89 -0.15 -0.80 12.51
CA ILE A 89 -0.75 0.51 12.43
C ILE A 89 -1.48 0.67 11.10
N ASN A 90 -2.76 1.07 11.13
CA ASN A 90 -3.44 1.63 9.96
C ASN A 90 -2.92 3.06 9.74
N PRO A 91 -2.23 3.36 8.64
CA PRO A 91 -1.67 4.68 8.42
C PRO A 91 -2.71 5.76 8.08
N GLY A 92 -3.95 5.38 7.75
CA GLY A 92 -5.02 6.30 7.40
C GLY A 92 -5.70 6.90 8.62
N ILE A 93 -5.60 8.20 8.81
CA ILE A 93 -6.21 8.95 9.92
C ILE A 93 -7.40 9.75 9.40
N SER A 94 -8.54 9.67 10.11
CA SER A 94 -9.78 10.36 9.76
C SER A 94 -10.37 11.07 10.98
N ASP A 95 -11.30 12.02 10.76
CA ASP A 95 -11.93 12.80 11.84
C ASP A 95 -13.00 12.04 12.62
N ARG A 96 -13.41 10.86 12.15
CA ARG A 96 -14.42 9.99 12.78
C ARG A 96 -15.81 10.59 12.95
N SER A 97 -16.07 11.78 12.43
CA SER A 97 -17.29 12.55 12.69
C SER A 97 -18.03 13.04 11.44
N CYS A 98 -17.37 13.13 10.28
CA CYS A 98 -18.04 13.52 9.05
C CYS A 98 -18.95 12.41 8.51
N ALA A 99 -19.85 12.77 7.59
CA ALA A 99 -20.82 11.81 7.01
C ALA A 99 -20.16 10.52 6.51
N TYR A 100 -19.06 10.62 5.76
CA TYR A 100 -18.34 9.45 5.26
C TYR A 100 -17.78 8.56 6.38
N CYS A 101 -17.26 9.16 7.46
CA CYS A 101 -16.76 8.39 8.60
C CYS A 101 -17.89 7.65 9.31
N LEU A 102 -19.07 8.28 9.46
CA LEU A 102 -20.24 7.67 10.08
C LEU A 102 -20.85 6.55 9.22
N GLU A 103 -20.72 6.63 7.90
CA GLU A 103 -21.07 5.57 6.95
C GLU A 103 -20.05 4.41 6.93
N GLY A 104 -18.91 4.56 7.62
CA GLY A 104 -17.85 3.54 7.64
C GLY A 104 -16.87 3.63 6.46
N ASP A 105 -16.89 4.71 5.67
CA ASP A 105 -15.97 4.92 4.54
C ASP A 105 -14.91 5.98 4.86
N GLN A 106 -14.07 5.67 5.86
CA GLN A 106 -13.04 6.59 6.38
C GLN A 106 -12.09 7.15 5.30
N PRO A 107 -11.71 6.42 4.23
CA PRO A 107 -10.87 6.98 3.17
C PRO A 107 -11.48 8.18 2.43
N LEU A 108 -12.79 8.39 2.52
CA LEU A 108 -13.48 9.56 1.96
C LEU A 108 -13.66 10.71 2.97
N CYS A 109 -13.11 10.58 4.18
CA CYS A 109 -13.18 11.63 5.21
C CYS A 109 -12.65 12.96 4.66
N ILE A 110 -13.38 14.05 4.94
CA ILE A 110 -13.00 15.41 4.50
C ILE A 110 -11.67 15.90 5.12
N ARG A 111 -11.21 15.25 6.19
CA ARG A 111 -9.92 15.49 6.86
C ARG A 111 -9.04 14.25 6.84
N TYR A 112 -9.19 13.43 5.78
CA TYR A 112 -8.37 12.24 5.66
C TYR A 112 -6.90 12.60 5.50
N GLY A 113 -6.04 11.91 6.25
CA GLY A 113 -4.60 12.06 6.16
C GLY A 113 -3.91 10.72 6.31
N ILE A 114 -2.66 10.63 5.86
CA ILE A 114 -1.83 9.43 5.94
C ILE A 114 -0.57 9.76 6.73
N LEU A 115 -0.12 8.83 7.58
CA LEU A 115 1.16 8.92 8.27
C LEU A 115 2.30 9.03 7.27
N GLY A 116 3.28 9.87 7.55
CA GLY A 116 4.40 10.18 6.67
C GLY A 116 4.08 11.18 5.56
N GLU A 117 2.80 11.39 5.24
CA GLU A 117 2.34 12.34 4.22
C GLU A 117 1.69 13.59 4.84
N HIS A 118 0.61 13.41 5.61
CA HIS A 118 -0.14 14.50 6.26
C HIS A 118 0.11 14.59 7.77
N HIS A 119 0.64 13.52 8.35
CA HIS A 119 0.98 13.40 9.76
C HIS A 119 2.41 12.85 9.89
N PRO A 120 3.14 13.16 10.97
CA PRO A 120 4.44 12.54 11.22
C PRO A 120 4.38 11.02 11.11
N GLY A 121 5.39 10.45 10.46
CA GLY A 121 5.39 9.04 10.08
C GLY A 121 5.94 8.08 11.12
N THR A 122 6.22 6.86 10.67
CA THR A 122 6.58 5.69 11.47
C THR A 122 8.08 5.38 11.48
N MET A 123 8.89 6.07 10.65
CA MET A 123 10.36 5.85 10.63
C MET A 123 11.03 6.57 11.80
N ALA A 124 10.58 6.29 13.00
CA ALA A 124 11.06 6.83 14.27
C ALA A 124 10.86 5.82 15.41
N GLU A 125 11.55 6.00 16.54
CA GLU A 125 11.40 5.12 17.70
C GLU A 125 9.99 5.11 18.28
N TYR A 126 9.25 6.22 18.14
CA TYR A 126 7.89 6.35 18.65
C TYR A 126 7.01 7.12 17.68
N VAL A 127 5.75 6.70 17.61
CA VAL A 127 4.67 7.43 16.94
C VAL A 127 3.45 7.50 17.84
N VAL A 128 2.68 8.57 17.76
CA VAL A 128 1.39 8.73 18.45
C VAL A 128 0.28 8.70 17.41
N VAL A 129 -0.66 7.78 17.60
CA VAL A 129 -1.84 7.62 16.73
C VAL A 129 -3.10 7.43 17.57
N PRO A 130 -4.31 7.69 17.02
CA PRO A 130 -5.55 7.29 17.69
C PRO A 130 -5.59 5.77 17.90
N ALA A 131 -6.09 5.31 19.03
CA ALA A 131 -6.17 3.88 19.38
C ALA A 131 -6.93 3.05 18.33
N VAL A 132 -7.90 3.66 17.63
CA VAL A 132 -8.64 3.02 16.54
C VAL A 132 -7.78 2.69 15.32
N ASN A 133 -6.57 3.24 15.23
CA ASN A 133 -5.64 2.99 14.13
C ASN A 133 -4.68 1.82 14.40
N VAL A 134 -4.75 1.16 15.56
CA VAL A 134 -3.91 0.00 15.84
C VAL A 134 -4.72 -1.29 15.91
N ARG A 135 -4.07 -2.39 15.53
CA ARG A 135 -4.60 -3.76 15.75
C ARG A 135 -3.52 -4.61 16.38
N THR A 136 -3.90 -5.33 17.43
CA THR A 136 -2.99 -6.26 18.09
C THR A 136 -2.66 -7.44 17.18
N ILE A 137 -1.44 -7.92 17.27
CA ILE A 137 -0.98 -9.11 16.56
C ILE A 137 -0.36 -10.11 17.56
N PRO A 138 -0.42 -11.41 17.27
CA PRO A 138 0.27 -12.41 18.09
C PRO A 138 1.78 -12.13 18.14
N PRO A 139 2.45 -12.36 19.28
CA PRO A 139 3.90 -12.22 19.41
C PRO A 139 4.72 -13.14 18.48
N SER A 140 4.09 -14.15 17.92
CA SER A 140 4.71 -15.06 16.93
C SER A 140 4.88 -14.45 15.54
N ILE A 141 4.20 -13.31 15.25
CA ILE A 141 4.38 -12.62 13.97
C ILE A 141 5.64 -11.77 14.04
N ASP A 142 6.55 -12.00 13.09
CA ASP A 142 7.77 -11.20 12.95
C ASP A 142 7.44 -9.73 12.69
N MET A 143 8.08 -8.81 13.42
CA MET A 143 7.84 -7.37 13.31
C MET A 143 8.23 -6.78 11.95
N VAL A 144 9.18 -7.38 11.25
CA VAL A 144 9.56 -6.98 9.89
C VAL A 144 8.41 -7.27 8.91
N ALA A 145 7.84 -8.47 8.99
CA ALA A 145 6.67 -8.84 8.19
C ALA A 145 5.45 -8.01 8.56
N ALA A 146 5.21 -7.78 9.86
CA ALA A 146 4.12 -6.96 10.36
C ALA A 146 4.20 -5.51 9.87
N ALA A 147 5.39 -4.89 9.92
CA ALA A 147 5.61 -3.53 9.42
C ALA A 147 5.41 -3.41 7.91
N ALA A 148 5.73 -4.45 7.16
CA ALA A 148 5.60 -4.47 5.69
C ALA A 148 4.16 -4.61 5.19
N PHE A 149 3.18 -4.76 6.09
CA PHE A 149 1.86 -5.29 5.77
C PHE A 149 0.81 -4.22 5.44
N SER A 150 0.65 -3.20 6.28
CA SER A 150 -0.58 -2.40 6.38
C SER A 150 -0.98 -1.66 5.10
N LEU A 151 -0.22 -0.66 4.67
CA LEU A 151 -0.62 0.28 3.61
C LEU A 151 -0.91 -0.42 2.28
N ALA A 152 0.05 -1.22 1.82
CA ALA A 152 -0.04 -1.87 0.51
C ALA A 152 -1.13 -2.96 0.49
N THR A 153 -1.25 -3.74 1.57
CA THR A 153 -2.27 -4.80 1.66
C THR A 153 -3.67 -4.22 1.80
N LEU A 154 -3.84 -3.17 2.60
CA LEU A 154 -5.13 -2.49 2.77
C LEU A 154 -5.60 -1.86 1.45
N THR A 155 -4.70 -1.19 0.73
CA THR A 155 -4.99 -0.64 -0.60
C THR A 155 -5.40 -1.74 -1.58
N ALA A 156 -4.63 -2.81 -1.65
CA ALA A 156 -4.92 -3.94 -2.53
C ALA A 156 -6.23 -4.65 -2.16
N TRP A 157 -6.53 -4.82 -0.87
CA TRP A 157 -7.80 -5.39 -0.41
C TRP A 157 -8.99 -4.58 -0.90
N ARG A 158 -8.96 -3.26 -0.69
CA ARG A 158 -10.02 -2.39 -1.17
C ARG A 158 -10.19 -2.47 -2.68
N MET A 159 -9.10 -2.47 -3.44
CA MET A 159 -9.16 -2.61 -4.90
C MET A 159 -9.81 -3.93 -5.34
N ILE A 160 -9.37 -5.04 -4.77
CA ILE A 160 -9.79 -6.40 -5.17
C ILE A 160 -11.17 -6.75 -4.63
N VAL A 161 -11.40 -6.54 -3.31
CA VAL A 161 -12.59 -7.04 -2.61
C VAL A 161 -13.73 -6.05 -2.71
N SER A 162 -13.51 -4.79 -2.33
CA SER A 162 -14.59 -3.81 -2.20
C SER A 162 -14.93 -3.14 -3.54
N ARG A 163 -13.90 -2.74 -4.30
CA ARG A 163 -14.11 -2.00 -5.56
C ARG A 163 -14.37 -2.95 -6.72
N ALA A 164 -13.41 -3.80 -7.06
CA ALA A 164 -13.57 -4.74 -8.18
C ALA A 164 -14.52 -5.91 -7.88
N ARG A 165 -14.72 -6.26 -6.61
CA ARG A 165 -15.54 -7.41 -6.19
C ARG A 165 -15.10 -8.69 -6.90
N VAL A 166 -13.80 -8.95 -6.88
CA VAL A 166 -13.21 -10.13 -7.49
C VAL A 166 -13.77 -11.39 -6.83
N GLY A 167 -14.16 -12.35 -7.65
CA GLY A 167 -14.68 -13.64 -7.22
C GLY A 167 -14.10 -14.81 -7.99
N PRO A 168 -14.54 -16.04 -7.63
CA PRO A 168 -14.10 -17.25 -8.30
C PRO A 168 -14.33 -17.21 -9.82
N GLY A 169 -13.29 -17.56 -10.59
CA GLY A 169 -13.35 -17.60 -12.05
C GLY A 169 -13.07 -16.27 -12.75
N ASP A 170 -12.99 -15.12 -12.03
CA ASP A 170 -12.50 -13.87 -12.62
C ASP A 170 -11.06 -14.02 -13.10
N GLN A 171 -10.73 -13.46 -14.23
CA GLN A 171 -9.36 -13.26 -14.70
C GLN A 171 -8.90 -11.85 -14.35
N VAL A 172 -7.86 -11.74 -13.54
CA VAL A 172 -7.38 -10.47 -12.99
C VAL A 172 -5.99 -10.16 -13.49
N LEU A 173 -5.82 -9.08 -14.24
CA LEU A 173 -4.52 -8.56 -14.68
C LEU A 173 -4.01 -7.53 -13.68
N ILE A 174 -2.78 -7.72 -13.19
CA ILE A 174 -2.13 -6.83 -12.21
C ILE A 174 -0.83 -6.29 -12.81
N TRP A 175 -0.70 -4.96 -12.84
CA TRP A 175 0.49 -4.30 -13.35
C TRP A 175 1.60 -4.20 -12.31
N GLY A 176 2.86 -4.30 -12.78
CA GLY A 176 4.05 -3.96 -12.00
C GLY A 176 4.34 -4.91 -10.85
N ILE A 177 4.29 -6.24 -11.12
CA ILE A 177 4.62 -7.23 -10.07
C ILE A 177 6.05 -7.02 -9.55
N GLY A 178 6.15 -7.03 -8.24
CA GLY A 178 7.34 -6.67 -7.46
C GLY A 178 7.11 -5.48 -6.54
N GLY A 179 6.12 -4.61 -6.83
CA GLY A 179 5.64 -3.59 -5.90
C GLY A 179 4.71 -4.17 -4.82
N GLY A 180 4.66 -3.52 -3.65
CA GLY A 180 3.87 -4.00 -2.51
C GLY A 180 2.38 -4.19 -2.82
N VAL A 181 1.73 -3.20 -3.48
CA VAL A 181 0.32 -3.29 -3.86
C VAL A 181 0.08 -4.42 -4.85
N ALA A 182 0.93 -4.59 -5.87
CA ALA A 182 0.76 -5.64 -6.87
C ALA A 182 0.91 -7.04 -6.28
N LEU A 183 1.88 -7.25 -5.39
CA LEU A 183 2.09 -8.53 -4.69
C LEU A 183 0.93 -8.85 -3.74
N ALA A 184 0.45 -7.88 -2.97
CA ALA A 184 -0.71 -8.04 -2.11
C ALA A 184 -1.98 -8.32 -2.94
N ALA A 185 -2.20 -7.57 -4.03
CA ALA A 185 -3.34 -7.78 -4.93
C ALA A 185 -3.34 -9.20 -5.54
N MET A 186 -2.16 -9.71 -5.92
CA MET A 186 -2.02 -11.08 -6.41
C MET A 186 -2.43 -12.10 -5.35
N GLN A 187 -1.92 -11.99 -4.12
CA GLN A 187 -2.29 -12.91 -3.03
C GLN A 187 -3.78 -12.85 -2.72
N ILE A 188 -4.35 -11.65 -2.61
CA ILE A 188 -5.77 -11.46 -2.32
C ILE A 188 -6.65 -12.00 -3.45
N ALA A 189 -6.31 -11.75 -4.73
CA ALA A 189 -7.04 -12.29 -5.87
C ALA A 189 -7.01 -13.82 -5.89
N LYS A 190 -5.86 -14.45 -5.55
CA LYS A 190 -5.77 -15.91 -5.38
C LYS A 190 -6.65 -16.42 -4.25
N LEU A 191 -6.68 -15.76 -3.09
CA LEU A 191 -7.60 -16.09 -1.99
C LEU A 191 -9.08 -16.00 -2.40
N ARG A 192 -9.40 -15.10 -3.36
CA ARG A 192 -10.75 -14.96 -3.91
C ARG A 192 -11.07 -15.98 -5.02
N GLY A 193 -10.14 -16.89 -5.36
CA GLY A 193 -10.34 -17.93 -6.38
C GLY A 193 -10.21 -17.42 -7.82
N ALA A 194 -9.57 -16.29 -8.03
CA ALA A 194 -9.34 -15.73 -9.36
C ALA A 194 -8.14 -16.38 -10.06
N ARG A 195 -8.14 -16.35 -11.40
CA ARG A 195 -6.96 -16.58 -12.23
C ARG A 195 -6.18 -15.31 -12.39
N VAL A 196 -4.93 -15.29 -11.94
CA VAL A 196 -4.12 -14.08 -11.82
C VAL A 196 -3.07 -13.98 -12.93
N TRP A 197 -3.11 -12.88 -13.64
CA TRP A 197 -2.14 -12.44 -14.64
C TRP A 197 -1.30 -11.32 -14.04
N VAL A 198 0.01 -11.40 -14.18
CA VAL A 198 0.90 -10.34 -13.67
C VAL A 198 1.86 -9.86 -14.75
N THR A 199 2.28 -8.60 -14.68
CA THR A 199 3.23 -8.02 -15.61
C THR A 199 4.48 -7.50 -14.92
N SER A 200 5.62 -7.60 -15.58
CA SER A 200 6.89 -6.95 -15.22
C SER A 200 7.73 -6.71 -16.47
N GLY A 201 8.69 -5.80 -16.41
CA GLY A 201 9.77 -5.70 -17.41
C GLY A 201 10.95 -6.62 -17.10
N SER A 202 10.90 -7.43 -16.02
CA SER A 202 11.97 -8.32 -15.57
C SER A 202 11.48 -9.76 -15.52
N ASP A 203 12.15 -10.64 -16.27
CA ASP A 203 11.85 -12.09 -16.27
C ASP A 203 12.13 -12.73 -14.91
N GLU A 204 13.13 -12.25 -14.17
CA GLU A 204 13.40 -12.69 -12.79
C GLU A 204 12.20 -12.42 -11.86
N LYS A 205 11.63 -11.20 -11.92
CA LYS A 205 10.43 -10.87 -11.13
C LYS A 205 9.23 -11.72 -11.55
N LEU A 206 9.08 -12.01 -12.83
CA LEU A 206 8.01 -12.88 -13.34
C LEU A 206 8.18 -14.33 -12.87
N ALA A 207 9.40 -14.87 -12.86
CA ALA A 207 9.69 -16.21 -12.32
C ALA A 207 9.31 -16.29 -10.83
N ARG A 208 9.75 -15.34 -10.01
CA ARG A 208 9.39 -15.26 -8.59
C ARG A 208 7.87 -15.13 -8.38
N ALA A 209 7.19 -14.38 -9.24
CA ALA A 209 5.73 -14.24 -9.15
C ALA A 209 5.01 -15.57 -9.43
N ARG A 210 5.53 -16.41 -10.36
CA ARG A 210 4.99 -17.77 -10.60
C ARG A 210 5.16 -18.66 -9.36
N GLU A 211 6.32 -18.61 -8.71
CA GLU A 211 6.57 -19.36 -7.47
C GLU A 211 5.60 -18.95 -6.36
N LEU A 212 5.18 -17.68 -6.33
CA LEU A 212 4.19 -17.15 -5.41
C LEU A 212 2.72 -17.35 -5.85
N GLY A 213 2.49 -18.06 -6.97
CA GLY A 213 1.16 -18.48 -7.39
C GLY A 213 0.50 -17.66 -8.50
N ALA A 214 1.23 -16.80 -9.22
CA ALA A 214 0.72 -16.19 -10.45
C ALA A 214 0.44 -17.25 -11.52
N ASP A 215 -0.77 -17.24 -12.11
CA ASP A 215 -1.15 -18.23 -13.12
C ASP A 215 -0.57 -17.90 -14.51
N GLU A 216 -0.48 -16.61 -14.83
CA GLU A 216 0.02 -16.11 -16.10
C GLU A 216 0.98 -14.95 -15.87
N THR A 217 2.02 -14.88 -16.66
CA THR A 217 3.00 -13.79 -16.62
C THR A 217 3.24 -13.21 -18.01
N ILE A 218 3.43 -11.89 -18.09
CA ILE A 218 3.70 -11.18 -19.32
C ILE A 218 4.86 -10.21 -19.09
N ASN A 219 5.90 -10.32 -19.91
CA ASN A 219 6.98 -9.34 -19.90
C ASN A 219 6.60 -8.14 -20.77
N HIS A 220 6.17 -7.05 -20.13
CA HIS A 220 5.68 -5.86 -20.81
C HIS A 220 6.79 -5.03 -21.51
N ALA A 221 8.08 -5.37 -21.31
CA ALA A 221 9.18 -4.77 -22.06
C ALA A 221 9.36 -5.41 -23.44
N THR A 222 8.93 -6.68 -23.60
CA THR A 222 9.11 -7.46 -24.84
C THR A 222 7.79 -7.88 -25.50
N GLU A 223 6.68 -7.86 -24.75
CA GLU A 223 5.36 -8.29 -25.21
C GLU A 223 4.34 -7.14 -25.15
N ASP A 224 3.44 -7.08 -26.13
CA ASP A 224 2.24 -6.25 -26.06
C ASP A 224 1.22 -6.95 -25.15
N VAL A 225 1.04 -6.42 -23.93
CA VAL A 225 0.19 -7.02 -22.90
C VAL A 225 -1.25 -7.23 -23.38
N ALA A 226 -1.85 -6.23 -24.06
CA ALA A 226 -3.23 -6.34 -24.52
C ALA A 226 -3.39 -7.42 -25.60
N LYS A 227 -2.46 -7.49 -26.55
CA LYS A 227 -2.48 -8.54 -27.60
C LYS A 227 -2.23 -9.92 -27.00
N THR A 228 -1.29 -10.05 -26.07
CA THR A 228 -0.98 -11.31 -25.39
C THR A 228 -2.16 -11.82 -24.58
N VAL A 229 -2.81 -10.96 -23.79
CA VAL A 229 -4.04 -11.29 -23.07
C VAL A 229 -5.13 -11.74 -24.04
N ARG A 230 -5.37 -10.98 -25.11
CA ARG A 230 -6.38 -11.36 -26.13
C ARG A 230 -6.09 -12.70 -26.78
N ALA A 231 -4.85 -12.96 -27.14
CA ALA A 231 -4.45 -14.23 -27.76
C ALA A 231 -4.68 -15.41 -26.81
N ARG A 232 -4.22 -15.30 -25.55
CA ARG A 232 -4.30 -16.40 -24.57
C ARG A 232 -5.71 -16.59 -23.98
N THR A 233 -6.62 -15.61 -24.13
CA THR A 233 -8.02 -15.69 -23.69
C THR A 233 -9.02 -15.94 -24.81
N GLY A 234 -8.58 -16.36 -26.01
CA GLY A 234 -9.48 -16.53 -27.16
C GLY A 234 -10.20 -15.26 -27.56
N LYS A 235 -9.54 -14.10 -27.49
CA LYS A 235 -10.04 -12.75 -27.76
C LYS A 235 -11.04 -12.22 -26.69
N ARG A 236 -11.33 -12.96 -25.62
CA ARG A 236 -12.24 -12.55 -24.56
C ARG A 236 -11.70 -11.34 -23.77
N GLY A 237 -10.42 -11.33 -23.40
CA GLY A 237 -9.83 -10.39 -22.47
C GLY A 237 -10.01 -10.79 -21.01
N VAL A 238 -9.47 -10.00 -20.07
CA VAL A 238 -9.60 -10.20 -18.62
C VAL A 238 -10.83 -9.50 -18.06
N ASP A 239 -11.31 -9.98 -16.90
CA ASP A 239 -12.50 -9.43 -16.24
C ASP A 239 -12.15 -8.19 -15.40
N VAL A 240 -10.95 -8.18 -14.84
CA VAL A 240 -10.48 -7.09 -13.97
C VAL A 240 -9.05 -6.69 -14.33
N VAL A 241 -8.77 -5.39 -14.28
CA VAL A 241 -7.41 -4.84 -14.31
C VAL A 241 -7.17 -4.04 -13.03
N ILE A 242 -6.07 -4.34 -12.36
CA ILE A 242 -5.54 -3.58 -11.22
C ILE A 242 -4.36 -2.76 -11.72
N ASP A 243 -4.54 -1.45 -11.75
CA ASP A 243 -3.57 -0.51 -12.32
C ASP A 243 -3.15 0.53 -11.26
N ASN A 244 -1.92 0.47 -10.82
CA ASN A 244 -1.28 1.41 -9.90
C ASN A 244 -0.18 2.22 -10.59
N VAL A 245 -0.09 2.15 -11.92
CA VAL A 245 0.96 2.77 -12.73
C VAL A 245 0.47 4.04 -13.43
N GLY A 246 -0.68 3.98 -14.10
CA GLY A 246 -1.31 5.15 -14.70
C GLY A 246 -0.96 5.34 -16.18
N GLU A 247 -0.36 6.48 -16.53
CA GLU A 247 -0.18 6.94 -17.92
C GLU A 247 0.41 5.87 -18.85
N ASP A 248 1.52 5.24 -18.46
CA ASP A 248 2.20 4.25 -19.29
C ASP A 248 1.39 2.96 -19.52
N THR A 249 0.44 2.64 -18.67
CA THR A 249 -0.30 1.37 -18.71
C THR A 249 -1.74 1.51 -19.13
N TRP A 250 -2.33 2.70 -19.03
CA TRP A 250 -3.77 2.93 -19.16
C TRP A 250 -4.38 2.38 -20.46
N THR A 251 -3.82 2.76 -21.60
CA THR A 251 -4.33 2.31 -22.92
C THR A 251 -4.22 0.78 -23.08
N ARG A 252 -3.13 0.19 -22.55
CA ARG A 252 -2.91 -1.27 -22.58
C ARG A 252 -3.86 -1.99 -21.61
N SER A 253 -4.13 -1.39 -20.45
CA SER A 253 -5.12 -1.85 -19.47
C SER A 253 -6.51 -1.94 -20.10
N LEU A 254 -6.97 -0.86 -20.72
CA LEU A 254 -8.25 -0.85 -21.44
C LEU A 254 -8.27 -1.83 -22.64
N GLY A 255 -7.13 -2.00 -23.32
CA GLY A 255 -6.98 -2.98 -24.41
C GLY A 255 -7.11 -4.43 -23.95
N ALA A 256 -6.65 -4.75 -22.75
CA ALA A 256 -6.71 -6.08 -22.15
C ALA A 256 -8.11 -6.44 -21.61
N LEU A 257 -8.92 -5.45 -21.20
CA LEU A 257 -10.26 -5.69 -20.62
C LEU A 257 -11.21 -6.38 -21.60
N GLY A 258 -11.92 -7.37 -21.10
CA GLY A 258 -13.09 -7.97 -21.74
C GLY A 258 -14.31 -7.05 -21.73
N LYS A 259 -15.43 -7.50 -22.30
CA LYS A 259 -16.74 -6.84 -22.16
C LYS A 259 -17.17 -6.91 -20.68
N ARG A 260 -17.81 -5.81 -20.18
CA ARG A 260 -18.16 -5.63 -18.76
C ARG A 260 -16.95 -5.66 -17.83
N GLY A 261 -15.76 -5.46 -18.35
CA GLY A 261 -14.52 -5.45 -17.56
C GLY A 261 -14.49 -4.29 -16.58
N ARG A 262 -13.77 -4.48 -15.48
CA ARG A 262 -13.61 -3.54 -14.37
C ARG A 262 -12.14 -3.14 -14.29
N LEU A 263 -11.84 -1.84 -14.33
CA LEU A 263 -10.51 -1.31 -14.07
C LEU A 263 -10.54 -0.56 -12.75
N VAL A 264 -9.61 -0.90 -11.85
CA VAL A 264 -9.43 -0.18 -10.57
C VAL A 264 -8.05 0.41 -10.53
N THR A 265 -7.96 1.70 -10.24
CA THR A 265 -6.69 2.40 -10.04
C THR A 265 -6.60 3.01 -8.64
N CYS A 266 -5.38 2.97 -8.07
CA CYS A 266 -5.07 3.60 -6.78
C CYS A 266 -3.89 4.57 -6.86
N GLY A 267 -3.37 4.83 -8.06
CA GLY A 267 -2.20 5.69 -8.23
C GLY A 267 -1.80 5.86 -9.70
N GLY A 268 -0.95 6.87 -9.93
CA GLY A 268 -0.41 7.20 -11.23
C GLY A 268 1.11 7.39 -11.14
N THR A 269 1.86 6.32 -10.87
CA THR A 269 3.31 6.41 -10.64
C THR A 269 4.09 6.85 -11.88
N SER A 270 3.58 6.58 -13.09
CA SER A 270 4.15 7.04 -14.37
C SER A 270 3.59 8.36 -14.85
N GLY A 271 2.46 8.80 -14.30
CA GLY A 271 1.78 10.05 -14.67
C GLY A 271 0.28 9.98 -14.35
N PRO A 272 -0.34 11.13 -13.98
CA PRO A 272 -1.74 11.17 -13.57
C PRO A 272 -2.71 11.42 -14.72
N MET A 273 -2.24 11.87 -15.88
CA MET A 273 -3.11 12.27 -16.99
C MET A 273 -3.22 11.17 -18.03
N VAL A 274 -4.45 10.73 -18.31
CA VAL A 274 -4.73 9.61 -19.20
C VAL A 274 -5.88 9.93 -20.16
N GLU A 275 -5.83 9.38 -21.37
CA GLU A 275 -6.90 9.50 -22.36
C GLU A 275 -7.75 8.22 -22.39
N THR A 276 -9.07 8.40 -22.51
CA THR A 276 -10.02 7.29 -22.60
C THR A 276 -10.95 7.48 -23.79
N ASP A 277 -10.97 6.50 -24.73
CA ASP A 277 -11.95 6.47 -25.82
C ASP A 277 -13.33 6.09 -25.27
N ILE A 278 -14.21 7.09 -25.16
CA ILE A 278 -15.57 6.95 -24.63
C ILE A 278 -16.40 5.95 -25.44
N ARG A 279 -16.17 5.82 -26.76
CA ARG A 279 -16.88 4.85 -27.60
C ARG A 279 -16.57 3.42 -27.16
N ARG A 280 -15.31 3.13 -26.88
CA ARG A 280 -14.89 1.83 -26.36
C ARG A 280 -15.45 1.58 -24.95
N LEU A 281 -15.48 2.60 -24.11
CA LEU A 281 -16.02 2.51 -22.75
C LEU A 281 -17.47 2.06 -22.76
N PHE A 282 -18.38 2.80 -23.46
CA PHE A 282 -19.79 2.44 -23.48
C PHE A 282 -20.08 1.17 -24.29
N TRP A 283 -19.40 0.95 -25.40
CA TRP A 283 -19.60 -0.23 -26.23
C TRP A 283 -19.27 -1.54 -25.53
N ASN A 284 -18.23 -1.53 -24.70
CA ASN A 284 -17.83 -2.69 -23.91
C ASN A 284 -18.47 -2.71 -22.52
N GLN A 285 -19.20 -1.67 -22.14
CA GLN A 285 -19.82 -1.51 -20.80
C GLN A 285 -18.76 -1.64 -19.70
N TRP A 286 -17.61 -1.00 -19.85
CA TRP A 286 -16.54 -1.02 -18.86
C TRP A 286 -16.90 -0.18 -17.63
N THR A 287 -16.41 -0.59 -16.47
CA THR A 287 -16.45 0.18 -15.23
C THR A 287 -15.03 0.59 -14.85
N ILE A 288 -14.80 1.90 -14.70
CA ILE A 288 -13.51 2.47 -14.26
C ILE A 288 -13.73 3.04 -12.86
N MET A 289 -12.86 2.65 -11.92
CA MET A 289 -13.02 2.99 -10.50
C MET A 289 -11.71 3.51 -9.90
N GLY A 290 -11.79 4.60 -9.15
CA GLY A 290 -10.73 5.02 -8.23
C GLY A 290 -10.80 4.25 -6.92
N SER A 291 -9.67 4.12 -6.24
CA SER A 291 -9.54 3.50 -4.93
C SER A 291 -8.45 4.20 -4.12
N THR A 292 -8.69 4.44 -2.85
CA THR A 292 -7.71 5.02 -1.92
C THR A 292 -7.73 4.24 -0.63
N MET A 293 -6.57 3.75 -0.21
CA MET A 293 -6.39 3.05 1.08
C MET A 293 -7.47 2.00 1.34
N GLY A 294 -7.99 1.95 2.57
CA GLY A 294 -9.13 1.14 2.99
C GLY A 294 -9.72 1.64 4.30
N ASN A 295 -10.93 1.18 4.62
CA ASN A 295 -11.63 1.52 5.85
C ASN A 295 -11.28 0.59 7.02
N ASP A 296 -11.85 0.84 8.19
CA ASP A 296 -11.57 0.07 9.41
C ASP A 296 -11.95 -1.41 9.28
N ALA A 297 -13.12 -1.70 8.69
CA ALA A 297 -13.58 -3.09 8.49
C ALA A 297 -12.66 -3.85 7.53
N GLU A 298 -12.14 -3.18 6.51
CA GLU A 298 -11.14 -3.75 5.60
C GLU A 298 -9.80 -3.97 6.32
N PHE A 299 -9.42 -3.06 7.24
CA PHE A 299 -8.22 -3.22 8.04
C PHE A 299 -8.35 -4.38 9.03
N ASP A 300 -9.53 -4.57 9.64
CA ASP A 300 -9.83 -5.75 10.46
C ASP A 300 -9.71 -7.02 9.63
N ALA A 301 -10.32 -7.05 8.45
CA ALA A 301 -10.30 -8.23 7.58
C ALA A 301 -8.87 -8.63 7.17
N ILE A 302 -8.04 -7.68 6.74
CA ILE A 302 -6.64 -8.02 6.40
C ILE A 302 -5.81 -8.42 7.62
N THR A 303 -6.10 -7.84 8.80
CA THR A 303 -5.41 -8.23 10.03
C THR A 303 -5.71 -9.68 10.40
N ASP A 304 -6.94 -10.13 10.20
CA ASP A 304 -7.32 -11.54 10.42
C ASP A 304 -6.63 -12.48 9.41
N GLU A 305 -6.45 -12.04 8.16
CA GLU A 305 -5.67 -12.78 7.17
C GLU A 305 -4.17 -12.89 7.56
N LEU A 306 -3.60 -11.80 8.10
CA LEU A 306 -2.23 -11.79 8.63
C LEU A 306 -2.08 -12.75 9.82
N ARG A 307 -3.01 -12.68 10.79
CA ARG A 307 -3.03 -13.56 11.97
C ARG A 307 -3.14 -15.03 11.60
N ALA A 308 -3.88 -15.32 10.54
CA ALA A 308 -4.04 -16.66 9.99
C ALA A 308 -2.89 -17.12 9.10
N GLY A 309 -1.91 -16.25 8.81
CA GLY A 309 -0.78 -16.56 7.92
C GLY A 309 -1.16 -16.73 6.44
N ARG A 310 -2.35 -16.27 6.03
CA ARG A 310 -2.82 -16.38 4.64
C ARG A 310 -2.36 -15.22 3.74
N LEU A 311 -2.12 -14.05 4.32
CA LEU A 311 -1.50 -12.92 3.64
C LEU A 311 -0.16 -12.60 4.31
N VAL A 312 0.93 -12.80 3.59
CA VAL A 312 2.29 -12.54 4.08
C VAL A 312 3.02 -11.69 3.05
N PRO A 313 3.45 -10.46 3.39
CA PRO A 313 4.15 -9.61 2.43
C PRO A 313 5.54 -10.17 2.13
N PRO A 314 5.91 -10.37 0.86
CA PRO A 314 7.30 -10.66 0.51
C PRO A 314 8.21 -9.50 0.90
N ILE A 315 9.35 -9.81 1.53
CA ILE A 315 10.37 -8.85 1.92
C ILE A 315 11.50 -8.85 0.88
N ASP A 316 11.84 -7.69 0.35
CA ASP A 316 12.98 -7.51 -0.56
C ASP A 316 14.28 -7.34 0.22
N SER A 317 14.28 -6.42 1.18
CA SER A 317 15.46 -6.09 1.99
C SER A 317 15.09 -5.47 3.33
N VAL A 318 16.01 -5.61 4.29
CA VAL A 318 15.90 -5.02 5.62
C VAL A 318 17.14 -4.16 5.87
N HIS A 319 16.93 -2.95 6.33
CA HIS A 319 17.99 -1.97 6.63
C HIS A 319 17.86 -1.48 8.07
N GLU A 320 18.94 -1.04 8.67
CA GLU A 320 18.87 -0.34 9.96
C GLU A 320 18.44 1.12 9.76
N LEU A 321 17.83 1.75 10.76
CA LEU A 321 17.33 3.12 10.67
C LEU A 321 18.40 4.12 10.20
N ARG A 322 19.62 3.98 10.70
CA ARG A 322 20.74 4.84 10.28
C ARG A 322 21.16 4.67 8.81
N ASP A 323 20.85 3.53 8.21
CA ASP A 323 21.11 3.20 6.81
C ASP A 323 19.90 3.48 5.91
N GLY A 324 18.91 4.24 6.38
CA GLY A 324 17.67 4.52 5.68
C GLY A 324 17.85 5.07 4.26
N LEU A 325 18.89 5.85 4.02
CA LEU A 325 19.20 6.33 2.67
C LEU A 325 19.33 5.18 1.66
N ARG A 326 20.01 4.10 2.02
CA ARG A 326 20.15 2.91 1.15
C ARG A 326 18.79 2.24 0.88
N ALA A 327 17.89 2.23 1.86
CA ALA A 327 16.52 1.72 1.68
C ALA A 327 15.76 2.56 0.66
N PHE A 328 15.86 3.89 0.73
CA PHE A 328 15.23 4.80 -0.22
C PHE A 328 15.86 4.72 -1.62
N GLU A 329 17.18 4.61 -1.73
CA GLU A 329 17.89 4.37 -3.00
C GLU A 329 17.43 3.05 -3.66
N ARG A 330 17.26 1.99 -2.85
CA ARG A 330 16.74 0.71 -3.32
C ARG A 330 15.32 0.86 -3.87
N MET A 331 14.45 1.59 -3.17
CA MET A 331 13.08 1.90 -3.63
C MET A 331 13.10 2.71 -4.93
N ALA A 332 13.89 3.79 -4.99
CA ALA A 332 14.00 4.67 -6.16
C ALA A 332 14.54 3.95 -7.40
N SER A 333 15.36 2.92 -7.22
CA SER A 333 15.89 2.11 -8.34
C SER A 333 14.83 1.25 -9.04
N GLY A 334 13.64 1.02 -8.44
CA GLY A 334 12.59 0.17 -8.98
C GLY A 334 12.93 -1.33 -9.08
N ARG A 335 14.10 -1.74 -8.57
CA ARG A 335 14.60 -3.14 -8.70
C ARG A 335 14.08 -4.08 -7.64
N GLN A 336 13.39 -3.58 -6.61
CA GLN A 336 12.86 -4.40 -5.51
C GLN A 336 11.81 -5.40 -6.00
N PHE A 337 11.72 -6.53 -5.27
CA PHE A 337 10.61 -7.48 -5.37
C PHE A 337 10.09 -7.78 -3.95
N GLY A 338 9.10 -7.03 -3.52
CA GLY A 338 8.58 -7.05 -2.16
C GLY A 338 8.75 -5.71 -1.45
N LYS A 339 8.56 -5.74 -0.15
CA LYS A 339 8.65 -4.56 0.72
C LYS A 339 10.09 -4.36 1.21
N ILE A 340 10.49 -3.11 1.27
CA ILE A 340 11.75 -2.68 1.87
C ILE A 340 11.44 -2.21 3.28
N VAL A 341 12.11 -2.78 4.26
CA VAL A 341 11.85 -2.55 5.68
C VAL A 341 13.06 -1.89 6.36
N VAL A 342 12.76 -1.01 7.30
CA VAL A 342 13.73 -0.35 8.17
C VAL A 342 13.48 -0.78 9.60
N ARG A 343 14.47 -1.40 10.27
CA ARG A 343 14.46 -1.66 11.72
C ARG A 343 14.78 -0.39 12.48
N ILE A 344 14.08 -0.17 13.58
CA ILE A 344 14.18 1.05 14.38
C ILE A 344 15.08 0.84 15.62
#